data_269c74923c8952b683b03619a7f722c2
#
_entry.id   269c74923c8952b683b03619a7f722c2
#
_cell.length_a   1.000
_cell.length_b   1.000
_cell.length_c   1.000
_cell.angle_alpha   90.00
_cell.angle_beta   90.00
_cell.angle_gamma   90.00
#
_symmetry.space_group_name_H-M   'P 1'
#
loop_
_entity.id
_entity.type
_entity.pdbx_description
1 polymer ?
#
loop_
_entity_poly.entity_id
_entity_poly.type
_entity_poly.pdbx_seq_one_letter_code
_entity_poly.pdbx_strand_id
1 'polypeptide(L)'
;MRRSGSPEHPEPTGTPGRTGRCRRTAGAVAAALLLPALLSACGGPADAAPPDEITVMTWAPSGTGSADRPGMTALAGAVGHELNAGGGLAGHRVKVLTCNEHNTAEGATECARQAVAAHALAVVGSYSQYGDAFMPTLEAAGIPYVGGYGLSTPEFSSPFSYPVSGGTPALIAGSGQQLVEAGCKSVAVVRPDTRAGDTLLGFLAGALKPAGITLKDVKAPERSNDYTEIAKKAIGDDRAGSCVIVALGFEPTANLLDPYRRLQPRRTQLASVIGSFQQSVVDATGGDAGPLSGALATGWYPPESSQVWDVLRSTVRLHGGGVPIDVSDPGVQTTWVAYEVFRQAVERAGNGKQITTKALRGVLDGGEPIETAGATPPLSWGLTNMLPSADSPRLVNTAVTFQRVQGGRLVEQRAGFVDVRKVLAG
;
A
#
# COMPACT_ATOMS: atom_id res chain seq x y z
N MET A 1 -49.61 14.72 -32.84
CA MET A 1 -50.94 14.16 -32.53
C MET A 1 -50.89 13.54 -31.15
N ARG A 2 -51.81 14.04 -30.29
CA ARG A 2 -52.41 13.50 -29.03
C ARG A 2 -51.42 13.11 -27.92
N ARG A 3 -51.26 13.89 -26.81
CA ARG A 3 -52.13 14.13 -25.62
C ARG A 3 -52.24 12.87 -24.75
N SER A 4 -51.74 12.96 -23.55
CA SER A 4 -52.21 13.35 -22.19
C SER A 4 -52.36 12.08 -21.34
N GLY A 5 -52.01 12.04 -20.11
CA GLY A 5 -52.59 12.51 -18.92
C GLY A 5 -51.97 11.97 -17.65
N SER A 6 -51.81 12.84 -16.68
CA SER A 6 -51.73 12.52 -15.25
C SER A 6 -53.12 12.23 -14.67
N PRO A 7 -53.23 11.58 -13.50
CA PRO A 7 -54.01 12.19 -12.41
C PRO A 7 -53.24 12.06 -11.04
N GLU A 8 -53.13 13.11 -10.31
CA GLU A 8 -53.88 13.72 -9.22
C GLU A 8 -54.20 12.88 -7.99
N HIS A 9 -53.89 13.50 -6.85
CA HIS A 9 -54.04 13.14 -5.44
C HIS A 9 -55.49 12.83 -5.00
N PRO A 10 -55.73 12.27 -3.74
CA PRO A 10 -56.03 13.22 -2.66
C PRO A 10 -55.53 12.87 -1.25
N GLU A 11 -55.28 13.92 -0.47
CA GLU A 11 -55.34 13.90 1.01
C GLU A 11 -56.78 13.72 1.55
N PRO A 12 -56.92 13.34 2.85
CA PRO A 12 -57.73 14.16 3.74
C PRO A 12 -57.17 14.31 5.18
N THR A 13 -57.05 15.50 5.63
CA THR A 13 -57.65 16.27 6.71
C THR A 13 -58.25 15.52 7.91
N GLY A 14 -57.96 16.01 9.13
CA GLY A 14 -58.78 15.83 10.31
C GLY A 14 -58.07 15.93 11.66
N THR A 15 -58.03 17.12 12.25
CA THR A 15 -57.90 17.46 13.69
C THR A 15 -59.31 17.40 14.35
N PRO A 16 -59.55 17.65 15.67
CA PRO A 16 -58.67 17.89 16.83
C PRO A 16 -59.15 17.28 18.20
N GLY A 17 -58.36 17.49 19.25
CA GLY A 17 -58.88 17.81 20.58
C GLY A 17 -58.92 16.79 21.67
N ARG A 18 -58.18 17.02 22.79
CA ARG A 18 -58.80 17.39 24.07
C ARG A 18 -57.79 17.55 25.21
N THR A 19 -57.84 18.72 25.79
CA THR A 19 -57.27 19.16 27.06
C THR A 19 -57.79 18.35 28.28
N GLY A 20 -56.90 18.09 29.25
CA GLY A 20 -57.29 17.54 30.57
C GLY A 20 -56.33 18.12 31.64
N ARG A 21 -56.77 19.22 32.26
CA ARG A 21 -56.22 19.77 33.50
C ARG A 21 -56.86 19.05 34.70
N CYS A 22 -56.13 18.67 35.71
CA CYS A 22 -56.55 18.61 37.14
C CYS A 22 -55.30 18.59 38.00
N ARG A 23 -55.11 19.63 38.70
CA ARG A 23 -55.50 20.15 40.03
C ARG A 23 -54.61 19.58 41.17
N ARG A 24 -53.91 20.55 41.75
CA ARG A 24 -53.20 20.52 43.04
C ARG A 24 -54.13 20.20 44.18
N THR A 25 -53.66 19.41 45.16
CA THR A 25 -54.04 19.59 46.55
C THR A 25 -52.82 19.40 47.47
N ALA A 26 -52.65 20.38 48.32
CA ALA A 26 -51.67 20.43 49.38
C ALA A 26 -52.23 19.71 50.64
N GLY A 27 -51.39 19.16 51.42
CA GLY A 27 -51.73 18.64 52.75
C GLY A 27 -50.49 18.35 53.55
N ALA A 28 -50.39 19.01 54.69
CA ALA A 28 -49.21 19.19 55.51
C ALA A 28 -49.10 18.17 56.69
N VAL A 29 -47.90 18.12 57.27
CA VAL A 29 -47.51 18.00 58.66
C VAL A 29 -47.32 16.58 59.26
N ALA A 30 -46.09 16.36 59.63
CA ALA A 30 -45.50 16.07 60.96
C ALA A 30 -44.89 14.69 61.20
N ALA A 31 -43.78 14.84 61.81
CA ALA A 31 -43.18 14.05 62.91
C ALA A 31 -41.99 13.13 62.59
N ALA A 32 -40.93 13.54 63.19
CA ALA A 32 -39.59 12.97 63.33
C ALA A 32 -39.56 11.54 63.87
N LEU A 33 -38.67 10.71 63.37
CA LEU A 33 -37.95 9.68 64.13
C LEU A 33 -36.59 9.38 63.46
N LEU A 34 -35.56 9.66 64.18
CA LEU A 34 -34.14 9.39 63.86
C LEU A 34 -33.86 7.89 63.92
N LEU A 35 -33.42 7.30 62.80
CA LEU A 35 -32.67 6.04 62.81
C LEU A 35 -31.45 6.21 61.87
N PRO A 36 -30.23 5.82 62.28
CA PRO A 36 -29.09 5.87 61.39
C PRO A 36 -29.18 4.69 60.41
N ALA A 37 -29.48 4.97 59.16
CA ALA A 37 -29.31 4.01 58.07
C ALA A 37 -27.85 3.91 57.70
N LEU A 38 -27.24 2.77 57.96
CA LEU A 38 -25.99 2.31 57.41
C LEU A 38 -26.10 2.30 55.90
N LEU A 39 -25.53 3.29 55.21
CA LEU A 39 -25.32 3.28 53.77
C LEU A 39 -24.21 2.26 53.48
N SER A 40 -24.60 1.02 53.21
CA SER A 40 -23.77 0.08 52.47
C SER A 40 -23.59 0.65 51.06
N ALA A 41 -22.49 1.33 50.81
CA ALA A 41 -22.05 1.65 49.48
C ALA A 41 -21.69 0.34 48.76
N CYS A 42 -22.65 -0.21 47.99
CA CYS A 42 -22.31 -1.13 46.91
C CYS A 42 -21.48 -0.34 45.90
N GLY A 43 -20.16 -0.36 46.04
CA GLY A 43 -19.25 -0.03 45.00
C GLY A 43 -19.43 -1.11 43.90
N GLY A 44 -20.27 -0.83 42.90
CA GLY A 44 -20.21 -1.55 41.66
C GLY A 44 -18.80 -1.39 41.10
N PRO A 45 -18.31 -2.37 40.31
CA PRO A 45 -17.05 -2.19 39.59
C PRO A 45 -17.18 -0.87 38.82
N ALA A 46 -16.27 0.08 39.12
CA ALA A 46 -16.15 1.26 38.26
C ALA A 46 -16.03 0.75 36.83
N ASP A 47 -16.97 1.10 35.98
CA ASP A 47 -16.81 0.87 34.54
C ASP A 47 -15.45 1.46 34.18
N ALA A 48 -14.47 0.58 33.94
CA ALA A 48 -13.18 0.97 33.42
C ALA A 48 -13.50 1.74 32.13
N ALA A 49 -13.08 3.00 32.06
CA ALA A 49 -13.19 3.78 30.84
C ALA A 49 -12.72 2.89 29.69
N PRO A 50 -13.45 2.81 28.57
CA PRO A 50 -13.02 1.99 27.45
C PRO A 50 -11.58 2.36 27.13
N PRO A 51 -10.69 1.38 26.91
CA PRO A 51 -9.30 1.68 26.60
C PRO A 51 -9.29 2.66 25.43
N ASP A 52 -8.49 3.74 25.56
CA ASP A 52 -8.34 4.73 24.50
C ASP A 52 -8.04 4.00 23.19
N GLU A 53 -8.84 4.28 22.16
CA GLU A 53 -8.77 3.59 20.88
C GLU A 53 -7.73 4.27 19.98
N ILE A 54 -6.83 3.51 19.39
CA ILE A 54 -5.94 3.98 18.33
C ILE A 54 -6.66 3.81 16.99
N THR A 55 -7.00 4.90 16.34
CA THR A 55 -7.55 4.89 14.98
C THR A 55 -6.44 5.01 13.95
N VAL A 56 -6.43 4.13 12.94
CA VAL A 56 -5.54 4.19 11.78
C VAL A 56 -6.36 4.10 10.49
N MET A 57 -5.84 4.66 9.41
CA MET A 57 -6.48 4.62 8.10
C MET A 57 -5.59 3.91 7.09
N THR A 58 -6.18 3.05 6.27
CA THR A 58 -5.57 2.48 5.07
C THR A 58 -6.50 2.69 3.89
N TRP A 59 -5.97 3.16 2.77
CA TRP A 59 -6.74 3.27 1.54
C TRP A 59 -6.06 2.60 0.36
N ALA A 60 -6.87 2.15 -0.58
CA ALA A 60 -6.44 1.63 -1.87
C ALA A 60 -7.61 1.68 -2.86
N PRO A 61 -7.34 1.77 -4.17
CA PRO A 61 -8.40 1.74 -5.17
C PRO A 61 -9.02 0.35 -5.28
N SER A 62 -10.33 0.34 -5.54
CA SER A 62 -11.06 -0.87 -5.89
C SER A 62 -12.22 -0.55 -6.84
N GLY A 63 -12.55 -1.50 -7.75
CA GLY A 63 -13.60 -1.33 -8.74
C GLY A 63 -13.24 -0.36 -9.87
N THR A 64 -11.97 -0.08 -10.11
CA THR A 64 -11.49 0.86 -11.14
C THR A 64 -11.15 0.17 -12.46
N GLY A 65 -10.92 -1.15 -12.42
CA GLY A 65 -10.56 -1.98 -13.58
C GLY A 65 -9.13 -1.80 -14.09
N SER A 66 -8.26 -1.04 -13.40
CA SER A 66 -6.88 -0.84 -13.87
C SER A 66 -5.82 -0.79 -12.76
N ALA A 67 -6.17 -0.36 -11.58
CA ALA A 67 -5.23 -0.18 -10.47
C ALA A 67 -5.74 -0.77 -9.15
N ASP A 68 -6.65 -1.71 -9.22
CA ASP A 68 -7.32 -2.29 -8.05
C ASP A 68 -6.34 -2.99 -7.11
N ARG A 69 -6.43 -2.64 -5.81
CA ARG A 69 -5.62 -3.21 -4.72
C ARG A 69 -6.47 -3.53 -3.48
N PRO A 70 -7.59 -4.26 -3.64
CA PRO A 70 -8.48 -4.55 -2.50
C PRO A 70 -7.80 -5.38 -1.41
N GLY A 71 -6.77 -6.16 -1.76
CA GLY A 71 -5.98 -6.94 -0.81
C GLY A 71 -5.26 -6.09 0.25
N MET A 72 -4.90 -4.84 -0.05
CA MET A 72 -4.23 -3.95 0.91
C MET A 72 -5.17 -3.54 2.05
N THR A 73 -6.37 -3.06 1.73
CA THR A 73 -7.38 -2.69 2.74
C THR A 73 -7.89 -3.91 3.50
N ALA A 74 -8.03 -5.05 2.82
CA ALA A 74 -8.42 -6.32 3.46
C ALA A 74 -7.35 -6.78 4.47
N LEU A 75 -6.06 -6.72 4.10
CA LEU A 75 -4.96 -7.05 5.01
C LEU A 75 -4.93 -6.09 6.21
N ALA A 76 -5.10 -4.79 5.99
CA ALA A 76 -5.17 -3.82 7.09
C ALA A 76 -6.23 -4.19 8.12
N GLY A 77 -7.43 -4.59 7.66
CA GLY A 77 -8.48 -5.13 8.53
C GLY A 77 -8.04 -6.38 9.29
N ALA A 78 -7.42 -7.34 8.60
CA ALA A 78 -6.92 -8.57 9.21
C ALA A 78 -5.88 -8.31 10.31
N VAL A 79 -4.93 -7.39 10.07
CA VAL A 79 -3.94 -6.97 11.07
C VAL A 79 -4.60 -6.30 12.27
N GLY A 80 -5.60 -5.44 12.05
CA GLY A 80 -6.38 -4.84 13.14
C GLY A 80 -7.07 -5.90 14.01
N HIS A 81 -7.63 -6.94 13.40
CA HIS A 81 -8.24 -8.07 14.12
C HIS A 81 -7.18 -8.86 14.91
N GLU A 82 -6.03 -9.15 14.32
CA GLU A 82 -4.93 -9.86 14.97
C GLU A 82 -4.39 -9.06 16.19
N LEU A 83 -4.12 -7.77 16.03
CA LEU A 83 -3.66 -6.90 17.12
C LEU A 83 -4.66 -6.90 18.28
N ASN A 84 -5.96 -6.78 17.99
CA ASN A 84 -7.00 -6.79 19.02
C ASN A 84 -7.17 -8.16 19.69
N ALA A 85 -7.00 -9.25 18.96
CA ALA A 85 -7.00 -10.60 19.50
C ALA A 85 -5.79 -10.82 20.46
N GLY A 86 -4.66 -10.16 20.17
CA GLY A 86 -3.47 -10.12 21.03
C GLY A 86 -3.54 -9.17 22.23
N GLY A 87 -4.68 -8.51 22.47
CA GLY A 87 -4.86 -7.56 23.59
C GLY A 87 -4.66 -6.10 23.22
N GLY A 88 -4.62 -5.77 21.93
CA GLY A 88 -4.44 -4.41 21.42
C GLY A 88 -2.98 -4.04 21.18
N LEU A 89 -2.73 -2.76 20.95
CA LEU A 89 -1.40 -2.22 20.68
C LEU A 89 -1.02 -1.21 21.76
N ALA A 90 0.06 -1.47 22.48
CA ALA A 90 0.50 -0.68 23.63
C ALA A 90 -0.61 -0.46 24.70
N GLY A 91 -1.51 -1.42 24.87
CA GLY A 91 -2.66 -1.37 25.79
C GLY A 91 -3.91 -0.68 25.21
N HIS A 92 -3.89 -0.26 23.96
CA HIS A 92 -5.01 0.39 23.28
C HIS A 92 -5.66 -0.55 22.27
N ARG A 93 -6.97 -0.46 22.14
CA ARG A 93 -7.68 -1.12 21.05
C ARG A 93 -7.35 -0.43 19.71
N VAL A 94 -7.15 -1.20 18.66
CA VAL A 94 -6.87 -0.68 17.33
C VAL A 94 -8.13 -0.69 16.47
N LYS A 95 -8.50 0.46 15.92
CA LYS A 95 -9.56 0.63 14.96
C LYS A 95 -8.95 0.94 13.60
N VAL A 96 -9.07 0.01 12.68
CA VAL A 96 -8.65 0.20 11.31
C VAL A 96 -9.83 0.71 10.48
N LEU A 97 -9.67 1.89 9.90
CA LEU A 97 -10.58 2.46 8.91
C LEU A 97 -10.02 2.19 7.52
N THR A 98 -10.88 1.87 6.58
CA THR A 98 -10.51 1.68 5.19
C THR A 98 -11.26 2.65 4.30
N CYS A 99 -10.61 3.12 3.23
CA CYS A 99 -11.20 4.03 2.26
C CYS A 99 -10.87 3.56 0.84
N ASN A 100 -11.84 3.67 -0.08
CA ASN A 100 -11.60 3.46 -1.50
C ASN A 100 -11.33 4.81 -2.16
N GLU A 101 -10.13 5.03 -2.65
CA GLU A 101 -9.75 6.29 -3.31
C GLU A 101 -10.10 6.32 -4.81
N HIS A 102 -10.72 5.24 -5.33
CA HIS A 102 -11.21 5.11 -6.70
C HIS A 102 -10.18 5.41 -7.80
N ASN A 103 -8.89 5.43 -7.47
CA ASN A 103 -7.80 5.85 -8.34
C ASN A 103 -8.04 7.26 -8.95
N THR A 104 -8.48 8.20 -8.09
CA THR A 104 -8.73 9.60 -8.46
C THR A 104 -8.13 10.57 -7.44
N ALA A 105 -7.79 11.78 -7.87
CA ALA A 105 -7.27 12.83 -6.99
C ALA A 105 -8.31 13.26 -5.95
N GLU A 106 -9.58 13.32 -6.34
CA GLU A 106 -10.71 13.64 -5.48
C GLU A 106 -10.90 12.56 -4.41
N GLY A 107 -10.85 11.28 -4.81
CA GLY A 107 -10.97 10.16 -3.88
C GLY A 107 -9.81 10.11 -2.88
N ALA A 108 -8.57 10.33 -3.33
CA ALA A 108 -7.40 10.41 -2.46
C ALA A 108 -7.51 11.56 -1.44
N THR A 109 -7.97 12.75 -1.89
CA THR A 109 -8.23 13.89 -1.01
C THR A 109 -9.32 13.58 0.01
N GLU A 110 -10.39 12.91 -0.40
CA GLU A 110 -11.50 12.55 0.48
C GLU A 110 -11.06 11.53 1.52
N CYS A 111 -10.29 10.50 1.16
CA CYS A 111 -9.73 9.55 2.12
C CYS A 111 -8.84 10.25 3.16
N ALA A 112 -8.02 11.21 2.74
CA ALA A 112 -7.21 12.00 3.68
C ALA A 112 -8.09 12.85 4.63
N ARG A 113 -9.16 13.47 4.15
CA ARG A 113 -10.12 14.20 5.00
C ARG A 113 -10.81 13.29 6.00
N GLN A 114 -11.18 12.07 5.59
CA GLN A 114 -11.76 11.07 6.49
C GLN A 114 -10.78 10.67 7.59
N ALA A 115 -9.49 10.49 7.26
CA ALA A 115 -8.46 10.22 8.26
C ALA A 115 -8.35 11.36 9.29
N VAL A 116 -8.39 12.62 8.83
CA VAL A 116 -8.38 13.80 9.71
C VAL A 116 -9.63 13.85 10.58
N ALA A 117 -10.82 13.68 9.99
CA ALA A 117 -12.10 13.70 10.72
C ALA A 117 -12.20 12.58 11.77
N ALA A 118 -11.59 11.44 11.50
CA ALA A 118 -11.52 10.31 12.43
C ALA A 118 -10.40 10.42 13.46
N HIS A 119 -9.64 11.52 13.49
CA HIS A 119 -8.46 11.70 14.34
C HIS A 119 -7.47 10.54 14.23
N ALA A 120 -7.22 10.06 13.01
CA ALA A 120 -6.31 8.95 12.79
C ALA A 120 -4.91 9.27 13.33
N LEU A 121 -4.32 8.33 14.06
CA LEU A 121 -2.95 8.43 14.56
C LEU A 121 -1.94 8.40 13.41
N ALA A 122 -2.24 7.63 12.36
CA ALA A 122 -1.45 7.51 11.15
C ALA A 122 -2.31 7.04 9.97
N VAL A 123 -1.82 7.28 8.76
CA VAL A 123 -2.21 6.54 7.56
C VAL A 123 -1.14 5.49 7.31
N VAL A 124 -1.52 4.21 7.18
CA VAL A 124 -0.59 3.09 7.16
C VAL A 124 -0.84 2.18 5.96
N GLY A 125 0.21 1.85 5.21
CA GLY A 125 0.17 0.81 4.17
C GLY A 125 -0.80 1.10 3.02
N SER A 126 -0.87 2.33 2.56
CA SER A 126 -1.85 2.77 1.56
C SER A 126 -1.27 2.81 0.14
N TYR A 127 -2.15 2.78 -0.84
CA TYR A 127 -1.82 2.97 -2.25
C TYR A 127 -2.50 4.23 -2.77
N SER A 128 -1.77 5.08 -3.48
CA SER A 128 -2.33 6.12 -4.32
C SER A 128 -1.31 6.63 -5.34
N GLN A 129 -1.77 7.02 -6.52
CA GLN A 129 -0.97 7.73 -7.52
C GLN A 129 -1.03 9.27 -7.31
N TYR A 130 -1.84 9.73 -6.37
CA TYR A 130 -2.22 11.13 -6.21
C TYR A 130 -1.66 11.75 -4.92
N GLY A 131 -0.36 11.55 -4.67
CA GLY A 131 0.32 12.10 -3.49
C GLY A 131 0.13 13.60 -3.32
N ASP A 132 0.18 14.35 -4.42
CA ASP A 132 -0.03 15.81 -4.42
C ASP A 132 -1.43 16.21 -3.94
N ALA A 133 -2.42 15.32 -4.07
CA ALA A 133 -3.80 15.58 -3.66
C ALA A 133 -4.04 15.28 -2.17
N PHE A 134 -3.45 14.22 -1.62
CA PHE A 134 -3.73 13.81 -0.24
C PHE A 134 -2.69 14.31 0.78
N MET A 135 -1.41 14.39 0.41
CA MET A 135 -0.34 14.69 1.37
C MET A 135 -0.48 16.05 2.06
N PRO A 136 -0.86 17.16 1.37
CA PRO A 136 -1.05 18.43 2.04
C PRO A 136 -2.11 18.40 3.15
N THR A 137 -3.16 17.59 3.01
CA THR A 137 -4.20 17.42 4.02
C THR A 137 -3.66 16.73 5.27
N LEU A 138 -2.83 15.69 5.09
CA LEU A 138 -2.19 14.97 6.21
C LEU A 138 -1.16 15.84 6.91
N GLU A 139 -0.34 16.58 6.16
CA GLU A 139 0.67 17.50 6.70
C GLU A 139 0.03 18.57 7.58
N ALA A 140 -1.03 19.21 7.09
CA ALA A 140 -1.75 20.24 7.83
C ALA A 140 -2.34 19.72 9.16
N ALA A 141 -2.74 18.44 9.19
CA ALA A 141 -3.28 17.77 10.38
C ALA A 141 -2.19 17.14 11.26
N GLY A 142 -0.93 17.12 10.82
CA GLY A 142 0.16 16.49 11.56
C GLY A 142 0.13 14.96 11.55
N ILE A 143 -0.62 14.34 10.63
CA ILE A 143 -0.80 12.88 10.54
C ILE A 143 0.34 12.26 9.70
N PRO A 144 1.13 11.33 10.24
CA PRO A 144 2.16 10.63 9.48
C PRO A 144 1.56 9.64 8.47
N TYR A 145 2.21 9.55 7.32
CA TYR A 145 1.95 8.58 6.26
C TYR A 145 3.05 7.51 6.27
N VAL A 146 2.73 6.31 6.74
CA VAL A 146 3.68 5.21 6.96
C VAL A 146 3.50 4.14 5.90
N GLY A 147 4.54 3.89 5.11
CA GLY A 147 4.56 2.80 4.15
C GLY A 147 3.57 2.94 3.00
N GLY A 148 3.65 4.01 2.24
CA GLY A 148 2.98 4.13 0.96
C GLY A 148 3.55 3.17 -0.10
N TYR A 149 2.78 2.91 -1.15
CA TYR A 149 3.22 2.05 -2.26
C TYR A 149 4.42 2.64 -3.04
N GLY A 150 4.63 3.96 -2.96
CA GLY A 150 5.80 4.61 -3.54
C GLY A 150 5.68 4.93 -5.03
N LEU A 151 4.58 5.58 -5.42
CA LEU A 151 4.31 5.97 -6.80
C LEU A 151 4.46 7.47 -7.04
N SER A 152 4.32 8.29 -6.02
CA SER A 152 4.26 9.74 -6.14
C SER A 152 5.43 10.43 -5.44
N THR A 153 5.86 11.59 -5.97
CA THR A 153 6.94 12.38 -5.39
C THR A 153 6.69 12.75 -3.92
N PRO A 154 5.48 13.19 -3.48
CA PRO A 154 5.24 13.52 -2.08
C PRO A 154 5.47 12.37 -1.11
N GLU A 155 5.34 11.12 -1.54
CA GLU A 155 5.66 9.95 -0.70
C GLU A 155 7.16 9.88 -0.35
N PHE A 156 8.03 10.51 -1.15
CA PHE A 156 9.47 10.52 -0.93
C PHE A 156 10.05 11.90 -0.56
N SER A 157 9.24 12.96 -0.60
CA SER A 157 9.70 14.32 -0.30
C SER A 157 9.08 14.90 0.97
N SER A 158 7.85 14.52 1.33
CA SER A 158 7.16 15.03 2.51
C SER A 158 7.84 14.64 3.82
N PRO A 159 8.05 15.58 4.76
CA PRO A 159 8.57 15.28 6.10
C PRO A 159 7.59 14.47 6.96
N PHE A 160 6.36 14.27 6.50
CA PHE A 160 5.35 13.44 7.16
C PHE A 160 5.25 12.03 6.55
N SER A 161 6.06 11.74 5.54
CA SER A 161 6.10 10.43 4.89
C SER A 161 7.24 9.57 5.41
N TYR A 162 6.95 8.30 5.65
CA TYR A 162 7.86 7.28 6.15
C TYR A 162 7.81 6.05 5.25
N PRO A 163 8.37 6.14 4.02
CA PRO A 163 8.32 5.06 3.04
C PRO A 163 9.08 3.83 3.54
N VAL A 164 8.51 2.64 3.34
CA VAL A 164 9.13 1.35 3.75
C VAL A 164 9.85 0.65 2.59
N SER A 165 9.57 1.08 1.35
CA SER A 165 10.24 0.62 0.14
C SER A 165 10.86 1.79 -0.62
N GLY A 166 11.71 1.48 -1.60
CA GLY A 166 12.26 2.49 -2.50
C GLY A 166 11.34 2.89 -3.65
N GLY A 167 10.09 2.40 -3.62
CA GLY A 167 9.10 2.69 -4.65
C GLY A 167 9.55 2.35 -6.07
N THR A 168 8.83 2.92 -7.02
CA THR A 168 9.15 2.77 -8.44
C THR A 168 10.59 3.16 -8.79
N PRO A 169 11.19 4.24 -8.22
CA PRO A 169 12.59 4.58 -8.50
C PRO A 169 13.56 3.44 -8.24
N ALA A 170 13.48 2.80 -7.06
CA ALA A 170 14.38 1.71 -6.71
C ALA A 170 14.15 0.45 -7.55
N LEU A 171 12.89 0.11 -7.87
CA LEU A 171 12.59 -1.02 -8.75
C LEU A 171 13.24 -0.87 -10.12
N ILE A 172 13.06 0.28 -10.74
CA ILE A 172 13.57 0.52 -12.10
C ILE A 172 15.09 0.63 -12.13
N ALA A 173 15.68 1.30 -11.14
CA ALA A 173 17.13 1.35 -10.99
C ALA A 173 17.70 -0.06 -10.74
N GLY A 174 17.07 -0.83 -9.89
CA GLY A 174 17.43 -2.22 -9.60
C GLY A 174 17.29 -3.13 -10.81
N SER A 175 16.20 -2.99 -11.58
CA SER A 175 16.04 -3.74 -12.83
C SER A 175 17.16 -3.44 -13.82
N GLY A 176 17.57 -2.19 -13.94
CA GLY A 176 18.73 -1.81 -14.75
C GLY A 176 20.00 -2.52 -14.29
N GLN A 177 20.28 -2.53 -12.98
CA GLN A 177 21.44 -3.24 -12.43
C GLN A 177 21.33 -4.76 -12.63
N GLN A 178 20.16 -5.36 -12.44
CA GLN A 178 19.92 -6.79 -12.69
C GLN A 178 20.22 -7.15 -14.15
N LEU A 179 19.79 -6.30 -15.11
CA LEU A 179 20.06 -6.49 -16.53
C LEU A 179 21.55 -6.36 -16.88
N VAL A 180 22.28 -5.45 -16.22
CA VAL A 180 23.76 -5.36 -16.33
C VAL A 180 24.41 -6.66 -15.88
N GLU A 181 24.03 -7.18 -14.70
CA GLU A 181 24.55 -8.44 -14.15
C GLU A 181 24.17 -9.65 -15.02
N ALA A 182 23.03 -9.62 -15.69
CA ALA A 182 22.61 -10.64 -16.64
C ALA A 182 23.37 -10.62 -17.97
N GLY A 183 24.25 -9.65 -18.17
CA GLY A 183 25.09 -9.53 -19.37
C GLY A 183 24.38 -8.92 -20.59
N CYS A 184 23.30 -8.19 -20.38
CA CYS A 184 22.61 -7.46 -21.46
C CYS A 184 23.58 -6.50 -22.15
N LYS A 185 23.43 -6.36 -23.47
CA LYS A 185 24.18 -5.41 -24.30
C LYS A 185 23.28 -4.34 -24.91
N SER A 186 22.01 -4.67 -25.07
CA SER A 186 20.95 -3.75 -25.46
C SER A 186 19.69 -4.07 -24.67
N VAL A 187 18.99 -3.04 -24.22
CA VAL A 187 17.77 -3.16 -23.44
C VAL A 187 16.65 -2.39 -24.15
N ALA A 188 15.55 -3.06 -24.44
CA ALA A 188 14.29 -2.41 -24.82
C ALA A 188 13.40 -2.29 -23.58
N VAL A 189 12.97 -1.08 -23.22
CA VAL A 189 11.99 -0.87 -22.16
C VAL A 189 10.61 -0.65 -22.76
N VAL A 190 9.67 -1.52 -22.38
CA VAL A 190 8.25 -1.34 -22.69
C VAL A 190 7.61 -0.62 -21.50
N ARG A 191 7.11 0.57 -21.72
CA ARG A 191 6.59 1.45 -20.67
C ARG A 191 5.32 2.17 -21.11
N PRO A 192 4.48 2.68 -20.17
CA PRO A 192 3.30 3.46 -20.53
C PRO A 192 3.69 4.73 -21.32
N ASP A 193 2.85 5.08 -22.31
CA ASP A 193 2.98 6.35 -23.02
C ASP A 193 2.34 7.48 -22.21
N THR A 194 2.93 7.77 -21.06
CA THR A 194 2.50 8.79 -20.10
C THR A 194 3.71 9.55 -19.55
N ARG A 195 3.46 10.71 -18.95
CA ARG A 195 4.50 11.49 -18.27
C ARG A 195 5.16 10.68 -17.13
N ALA A 196 4.37 9.92 -16.37
CA ALA A 196 4.91 9.03 -15.34
C ALA A 196 5.81 7.95 -15.96
N GLY A 197 5.43 7.39 -17.11
CA GLY A 197 6.26 6.47 -17.88
C GLY A 197 7.59 7.10 -18.36
N ASP A 198 7.59 8.38 -18.72
CA ASP A 198 8.81 9.09 -19.14
C ASP A 198 9.85 9.16 -18.01
N THR A 199 9.44 9.29 -16.76
CA THR A 199 10.36 9.35 -15.60
C THR A 199 11.11 8.04 -15.38
N LEU A 200 10.55 6.89 -15.77
CA LEU A 200 11.18 5.58 -15.62
C LEU A 200 12.49 5.48 -16.40
N LEU A 201 12.57 6.18 -17.55
CA LEU A 201 13.77 6.16 -18.39
C LEU A 201 15.00 6.71 -17.68
N GLY A 202 14.85 7.73 -16.84
CA GLY A 202 15.93 8.32 -16.07
C GLY A 202 16.58 7.32 -15.12
N PHE A 203 15.79 6.62 -14.34
CA PHE A 203 16.27 5.62 -13.38
C PHE A 203 16.90 4.41 -14.08
N LEU A 204 16.31 3.94 -15.17
CA LEU A 204 16.85 2.83 -15.94
C LEU A 204 18.19 3.22 -16.62
N ALA A 205 18.23 4.40 -17.24
CA ALA A 205 19.42 4.91 -17.89
C ALA A 205 20.58 5.13 -16.90
N GLY A 206 20.28 5.58 -15.67
CA GLY A 206 21.27 5.72 -14.61
C GLY A 206 22.03 4.42 -14.31
N ALA A 207 21.35 3.27 -14.36
CA ALA A 207 21.96 1.96 -14.19
C ALA A 207 22.67 1.45 -15.45
N LEU A 208 22.12 1.66 -16.65
CA LEU A 208 22.58 1.06 -17.90
C LEU A 208 23.74 1.84 -18.55
N LYS A 209 23.68 3.17 -18.50
CA LYS A 209 24.66 4.05 -19.16
C LYS A 209 26.11 3.81 -18.71
N PRO A 210 26.43 3.65 -17.41
CA PRO A 210 27.78 3.35 -16.95
C PRO A 210 28.33 2.04 -17.51
N ALA A 211 27.45 1.07 -17.83
CA ALA A 211 27.81 -0.21 -18.43
C ALA A 211 27.87 -0.17 -19.97
N GLY A 212 27.66 0.99 -20.59
CA GLY A 212 27.67 1.15 -22.07
C GLY A 212 26.50 0.44 -22.77
N ILE A 213 25.41 0.18 -22.06
CA ILE A 213 24.26 -0.56 -22.59
C ILE A 213 23.31 0.42 -23.29
N THR A 214 22.93 0.07 -24.54
CA THR A 214 21.99 0.87 -25.33
C THR A 214 20.56 0.66 -24.80
N LEU A 215 19.84 1.75 -24.55
CA LEU A 215 18.44 1.75 -24.15
C LEU A 215 17.56 2.14 -25.33
N LYS A 216 16.57 1.28 -25.64
CA LYS A 216 15.53 1.52 -26.64
C LYS A 216 14.19 1.75 -25.92
N ASP A 217 13.59 2.90 -26.14
CA ASP A 217 12.27 3.24 -25.62
C ASP A 217 11.16 2.67 -26.51
N VAL A 218 10.27 1.88 -25.92
CA VAL A 218 9.10 1.30 -26.58
C VAL A 218 7.86 1.71 -25.79
N LYS A 219 7.19 2.75 -26.28
CA LYS A 219 5.96 3.25 -25.67
C LYS A 219 4.80 2.30 -25.96
N ALA A 220 3.99 2.05 -24.93
CA ALA A 220 2.80 1.23 -25.00
C ALA A 220 1.58 2.00 -24.51
N PRO A 221 0.41 1.88 -25.14
CA PRO A 221 -0.82 2.46 -24.62
C PRO A 221 -1.17 1.80 -23.28
N GLU A 222 -1.74 2.56 -22.34
CA GLU A 222 -2.16 2.02 -21.04
C GLU A 222 -3.27 0.99 -21.15
N ARG A 223 -4.08 1.10 -22.20
CA ARG A 223 -5.15 0.15 -22.52
C ARG A 223 -5.08 -0.22 -23.98
N SER A 224 -4.94 -1.51 -24.25
CA SER A 224 -4.99 -2.09 -25.59
C SER A 224 -5.47 -3.54 -25.50
N ASN A 225 -6.21 -3.95 -26.51
CA ASN A 225 -6.58 -5.36 -26.69
C ASN A 225 -5.53 -6.15 -27.49
N ASP A 226 -4.53 -5.45 -28.04
CA ASP A 226 -3.45 -6.07 -28.82
C ASP A 226 -2.13 -5.33 -28.61
N TYR A 227 -1.15 -6.05 -28.08
CA TYR A 227 0.21 -5.59 -27.89
C TYR A 227 1.21 -6.25 -28.85
N THR A 228 0.75 -6.90 -29.93
CA THR A 228 1.61 -7.66 -30.85
C THR A 228 2.72 -6.81 -31.47
N GLU A 229 2.40 -5.62 -31.95
CA GLU A 229 3.40 -4.72 -32.54
C GLU A 229 4.38 -4.16 -31.49
N ILE A 230 3.91 -3.96 -30.27
CA ILE A 230 4.75 -3.55 -29.13
C ILE A 230 5.75 -4.66 -28.81
N ALA A 231 5.28 -5.92 -28.71
CA ALA A 231 6.13 -7.08 -28.45
C ALA A 231 7.18 -7.26 -29.56
N LYS A 232 6.80 -7.16 -30.84
CA LYS A 232 7.73 -7.20 -31.97
C LYS A 232 8.81 -6.10 -31.88
N LYS A 233 8.39 -4.87 -31.60
CA LYS A 233 9.32 -3.74 -31.45
C LYS A 233 10.29 -3.96 -30.30
N ALA A 234 9.81 -4.50 -29.16
CA ALA A 234 10.62 -4.77 -27.99
C ALA A 234 11.66 -5.86 -28.26
N ILE A 235 11.26 -7.01 -28.83
CA ILE A 235 12.13 -8.15 -29.15
C ILE A 235 13.17 -7.74 -30.20
N GLY A 236 12.74 -7.04 -31.27
CA GLY A 236 13.61 -6.70 -32.38
C GLY A 236 14.15 -7.95 -33.10
N ASP A 237 15.48 -8.00 -33.30
CA ASP A 237 16.13 -9.09 -34.10
C ASP A 237 16.42 -10.37 -33.26
N ASP A 238 15.95 -10.48 -32.03
CA ASP A 238 16.20 -11.62 -31.13
C ASP A 238 17.67 -12.07 -31.07
N ARG A 239 18.57 -11.16 -30.73
CA ARG A 239 20.02 -11.41 -30.69
C ARG A 239 20.48 -11.78 -29.27
N ALA A 240 21.60 -12.49 -29.18
CA ALA A 240 22.26 -12.73 -27.91
C ALA A 240 22.68 -11.41 -27.25
N GLY A 241 22.35 -11.23 -25.98
CA GLY A 241 22.57 -9.99 -25.24
C GLY A 241 21.48 -8.95 -25.44
N SER A 242 20.42 -9.23 -26.22
CA SER A 242 19.21 -8.41 -26.22
C SER A 242 18.34 -8.73 -25.01
N CYS A 243 17.85 -7.70 -24.36
CA CYS A 243 16.98 -7.81 -23.19
C CYS A 243 15.75 -6.92 -23.35
N VAL A 244 14.63 -7.38 -22.84
CA VAL A 244 13.38 -6.63 -22.78
C VAL A 244 12.98 -6.50 -21.33
N ILE A 245 12.76 -5.26 -20.87
CA ILE A 245 12.11 -5.01 -19.60
C ILE A 245 10.69 -4.50 -19.84
N VAL A 246 9.70 -5.14 -19.19
CA VAL A 246 8.31 -4.71 -19.21
C VAL A 246 8.03 -3.96 -17.92
N ALA A 247 7.82 -2.65 -18.03
CA ALA A 247 7.52 -1.73 -16.94
C ALA A 247 6.11 -1.13 -17.11
N LEU A 248 5.12 -2.00 -17.30
CA LEU A 248 3.70 -1.67 -17.43
C LEU A 248 2.97 -2.02 -16.11
N GLY A 249 1.70 -1.63 -15.98
CA GLY A 249 0.84 -2.15 -14.94
C GLY A 249 0.59 -3.65 -15.07
N PHE A 250 -0.05 -4.26 -14.06
CA PHE A 250 -0.28 -5.71 -14.01
C PHE A 250 -1.01 -6.24 -15.25
N GLU A 251 -2.22 -5.74 -15.54
CA GLU A 251 -3.02 -6.20 -16.68
C GLU A 251 -2.35 -5.95 -18.05
N PRO A 252 -1.83 -4.74 -18.36
CA PRO A 252 -1.09 -4.51 -19.60
C PRO A 252 0.13 -5.43 -19.75
N THR A 253 0.83 -5.77 -18.65
CA THR A 253 1.93 -6.73 -18.66
C THR A 253 1.44 -8.12 -19.05
N ALA A 254 0.38 -8.62 -18.42
CA ALA A 254 -0.21 -9.91 -18.73
C ALA A 254 -0.66 -9.98 -20.20
N ASN A 255 -1.30 -8.92 -20.71
CA ASN A 255 -1.75 -8.82 -22.09
C ASN A 255 -0.60 -8.74 -23.11
N LEU A 256 0.55 -8.16 -22.73
CA LEU A 256 1.76 -8.14 -23.58
C LEU A 256 2.45 -9.50 -23.61
N LEU A 257 2.41 -10.27 -22.52
CA LEU A 257 3.09 -11.56 -22.43
C LEU A 257 2.53 -12.61 -23.41
N ASP A 258 1.24 -12.52 -23.77
CA ASP A 258 0.66 -13.46 -24.73
C ASP A 258 1.23 -13.31 -26.15
N PRO A 259 1.23 -12.12 -26.80
CA PRO A 259 1.92 -11.95 -28.07
C PRO A 259 3.45 -12.15 -27.97
N TYR A 260 4.08 -11.75 -26.84
CA TYR A 260 5.50 -12.03 -26.61
C TYR A 260 5.78 -13.54 -26.69
N ARG A 261 4.98 -14.36 -26.02
CA ARG A 261 5.07 -15.82 -26.08
C ARG A 261 4.90 -16.37 -27.48
N ARG A 262 3.91 -15.87 -28.25
CA ARG A 262 3.66 -16.33 -29.63
C ARG A 262 4.81 -16.04 -30.56
N LEU A 263 5.56 -14.97 -30.33
CA LEU A 263 6.75 -14.62 -31.09
C LEU A 263 7.96 -15.53 -30.80
N GLN A 264 7.93 -16.29 -29.69
CA GLN A 264 8.93 -17.27 -29.29
C GLN A 264 10.38 -16.75 -29.33
N PRO A 265 10.71 -15.61 -28.69
CA PRO A 265 12.09 -15.15 -28.66
C PRO A 265 12.97 -16.20 -27.93
N ARG A 266 14.11 -16.52 -28.53
CA ARG A 266 15.01 -17.57 -28.02
C ARG A 266 16.27 -17.05 -27.38
N ARG A 267 16.65 -15.81 -27.70
CA ARG A 267 17.91 -15.18 -27.27
C ARG A 267 17.71 -13.92 -26.46
N THR A 268 16.52 -13.36 -26.52
CA THR A 268 16.16 -12.13 -25.79
C THR A 268 15.76 -12.48 -24.36
N GLN A 269 16.49 -11.94 -23.39
CA GLN A 269 16.16 -12.08 -21.96
C GLN A 269 14.95 -11.22 -21.62
N LEU A 270 13.92 -11.82 -21.04
CA LEU A 270 12.78 -11.09 -20.49
C LEU A 270 13.06 -10.67 -19.05
N ALA A 271 12.68 -9.46 -18.71
CA ALA A 271 12.68 -8.93 -17.37
C ALA A 271 11.43 -8.10 -17.08
N SER A 272 11.05 -7.98 -15.84
CA SER A 272 10.00 -7.08 -15.35
C SER A 272 10.22 -6.73 -13.88
N VAL A 273 9.31 -5.97 -13.32
CA VAL A 273 9.29 -5.63 -11.89
C VAL A 273 8.16 -6.36 -11.17
N ILE A 274 8.38 -6.71 -9.90
CA ILE A 274 7.33 -7.29 -9.06
C ILE A 274 6.20 -6.27 -8.90
N GLY A 275 4.95 -6.75 -9.04
CA GLY A 275 3.74 -5.91 -9.12
C GLY A 275 3.18 -5.84 -10.53
N SER A 276 4.05 -5.84 -11.55
CA SER A 276 3.67 -6.10 -12.94
C SER A 276 3.84 -7.58 -13.29
N PHE A 277 4.78 -8.24 -12.65
CA PHE A 277 5.18 -9.62 -12.85
C PHE A 277 5.31 -10.32 -11.50
N GLN A 278 4.30 -11.07 -11.12
CA GLN A 278 4.20 -11.74 -9.82
C GLN A 278 3.84 -13.22 -10.01
N GLN A 279 3.84 -14.02 -8.95
CA GLN A 279 3.63 -15.47 -9.02
C GLN A 279 2.34 -15.84 -9.76
N SER A 280 1.26 -15.11 -9.54
CA SER A 280 -0.02 -15.35 -10.23
C SER A 280 0.08 -15.22 -11.76
N VAL A 281 0.95 -14.35 -12.28
CA VAL A 281 1.22 -14.26 -13.73
C VAL A 281 1.99 -15.46 -14.22
N VAL A 282 2.98 -15.94 -13.46
CA VAL A 282 3.74 -17.16 -13.80
C VAL A 282 2.79 -18.36 -13.85
N ASP A 283 1.92 -18.51 -12.86
CA ASP A 283 0.95 -19.61 -12.79
C ASP A 283 -0.05 -19.56 -13.96
N ALA A 284 -0.59 -18.37 -14.26
CA ALA A 284 -1.53 -18.17 -15.37
C ALA A 284 -0.93 -18.42 -16.76
N THR A 285 0.40 -18.30 -16.90
CA THR A 285 1.12 -18.50 -18.16
C THR A 285 1.69 -19.92 -18.32
N GLY A 286 1.35 -20.85 -17.44
CA GLY A 286 1.72 -22.26 -17.55
C GLY A 286 2.81 -22.72 -16.59
N GLY A 287 3.18 -21.89 -15.61
CA GLY A 287 4.12 -22.29 -14.55
C GLY A 287 5.48 -22.72 -15.09
N ASP A 288 5.91 -23.94 -14.73
CA ASP A 288 7.22 -24.49 -15.11
C ASP A 288 7.35 -24.73 -16.64
N ALA A 289 6.27 -25.16 -17.29
CA ALA A 289 6.24 -25.35 -18.74
C ALA A 289 5.99 -24.03 -19.51
N GLY A 290 5.82 -22.94 -18.79
CA GLY A 290 5.47 -21.64 -19.37
C GLY A 290 6.64 -20.93 -20.05
N PRO A 291 6.34 -19.91 -20.87
CA PRO A 291 7.33 -19.14 -21.63
C PRO A 291 8.16 -18.19 -20.74
N LEU A 292 7.84 -18.10 -19.45
CA LEU A 292 8.48 -17.19 -18.52
C LEU A 292 9.68 -17.83 -17.79
N SER A 293 10.00 -19.11 -18.08
CA SER A 293 11.16 -19.76 -17.49
C SER A 293 12.43 -18.96 -17.77
N GLY A 294 13.20 -18.65 -16.70
CA GLY A 294 14.39 -17.80 -16.77
C GLY A 294 14.14 -16.30 -16.81
N ALA A 295 12.89 -15.83 -16.88
CA ALA A 295 12.58 -14.40 -16.82
C ALA A 295 13.04 -13.80 -15.48
N LEU A 296 13.59 -12.57 -15.56
CA LEU A 296 14.09 -11.83 -14.41
C LEU A 296 13.00 -10.95 -13.81
N ALA A 297 13.04 -10.79 -12.49
CA ALA A 297 12.14 -9.89 -11.79
C ALA A 297 12.88 -9.15 -10.68
N THR A 298 12.68 -7.83 -10.62
CA THR A 298 13.18 -7.02 -9.50
C THR A 298 12.04 -6.72 -8.56
N GLY A 299 12.22 -6.96 -7.26
CA GLY A 299 11.22 -6.72 -6.23
C GLY A 299 11.75 -5.82 -5.12
N TRP A 300 10.85 -5.24 -4.32
CA TRP A 300 11.22 -4.56 -3.07
C TRP A 300 11.54 -5.55 -1.97
N TYR A 301 10.90 -6.71 -2.01
CA TYR A 301 10.85 -7.69 -0.94
C TYR A 301 11.30 -9.06 -1.41
N PRO A 302 11.67 -9.98 -0.50
CA PRO A 302 11.90 -11.38 -0.84
C PRO A 302 10.69 -12.00 -1.54
N PRO A 303 10.89 -13.05 -2.37
CA PRO A 303 9.80 -13.71 -3.07
C PRO A 303 8.75 -14.27 -2.09
N GLU A 304 7.52 -14.43 -2.58
CA GLU A 304 6.38 -14.92 -1.78
C GLU A 304 6.68 -16.25 -1.06
N SER A 305 7.52 -17.10 -1.65
CA SER A 305 7.93 -18.38 -1.06
C SER A 305 8.87 -18.27 0.14
N SER A 306 9.39 -17.08 0.45
CA SER A 306 10.29 -16.86 1.58
C SER A 306 9.59 -17.04 2.93
N GLN A 307 10.32 -17.56 3.91
CA GLN A 307 9.84 -17.74 5.28
C GLN A 307 9.54 -16.41 6.00
N VAL A 308 10.09 -15.30 5.53
CA VAL A 308 9.79 -13.97 6.09
C VAL A 308 8.29 -13.65 6.08
N TRP A 309 7.53 -14.32 5.21
CA TRP A 309 6.08 -14.13 5.07
C TRP A 309 5.24 -15.15 5.86
N ASP A 310 5.84 -16.01 6.69
CA ASP A 310 5.08 -17.03 7.44
C ASP A 310 4.04 -16.41 8.38
N VAL A 311 4.39 -15.32 9.05
CA VAL A 311 3.47 -14.60 9.93
C VAL A 311 2.36 -13.95 9.12
N LEU A 312 2.68 -13.24 8.03
CA LEU A 312 1.68 -12.69 7.11
C LEU A 312 0.72 -13.77 6.60
N ARG A 313 1.23 -14.93 6.13
CA ARG A 313 0.38 -16.04 5.69
C ARG A 313 -0.53 -16.55 6.80
N SER A 314 -0.03 -16.59 8.04
CA SER A 314 -0.83 -16.98 9.21
C SER A 314 -1.92 -15.95 9.53
N THR A 315 -1.60 -14.66 9.54
CA THR A 315 -2.55 -13.57 9.75
C THR A 315 -3.67 -13.60 8.71
N VAL A 316 -3.31 -13.75 7.42
CA VAL A 316 -4.29 -13.87 6.33
C VAL A 316 -5.19 -15.08 6.53
N ARG A 317 -4.64 -16.24 6.90
CA ARG A 317 -5.43 -17.46 7.13
C ARG A 317 -6.38 -17.33 8.30
N LEU A 318 -5.98 -16.68 9.39
CA LEU A 318 -6.77 -16.60 10.63
C LEU A 318 -7.74 -15.42 10.65
N HIS A 319 -7.38 -14.31 10.01
CA HIS A 319 -8.09 -13.04 10.13
C HIS A 319 -8.49 -12.39 8.79
N GLY A 320 -8.14 -12.99 7.64
CA GLY A 320 -8.31 -12.38 6.31
C GLY A 320 -9.75 -12.16 5.82
N GLY A 321 -10.74 -12.73 6.51
CA GLY A 321 -12.16 -12.55 6.14
C GLY A 321 -12.52 -13.11 4.77
N GLY A 322 -13.50 -12.48 4.09
CA GLY A 322 -14.04 -12.94 2.81
C GLY A 322 -13.41 -12.34 1.55
N VAL A 323 -12.50 -11.36 1.69
CA VAL A 323 -11.82 -10.73 0.55
C VAL A 323 -10.50 -11.47 0.30
N PRO A 324 -10.23 -11.93 -0.94
CA PRO A 324 -8.95 -12.56 -1.26
C PRO A 324 -7.76 -11.62 -0.99
N ILE A 325 -6.77 -12.11 -0.25
CA ILE A 325 -5.52 -11.42 0.03
C ILE A 325 -4.39 -12.24 -0.59
N ASP A 326 -3.83 -11.73 -1.67
CA ASP A 326 -2.70 -12.37 -2.37
C ASP A 326 -1.39 -11.94 -1.70
N VAL A 327 -0.73 -12.87 -1.00
CA VAL A 327 0.56 -12.64 -0.33
C VAL A 327 1.69 -12.34 -1.32
N SER A 328 1.53 -12.71 -2.59
CA SER A 328 2.50 -12.36 -3.65
C SER A 328 2.34 -10.93 -4.18
N ASP A 329 1.23 -10.25 -3.86
CA ASP A 329 1.01 -8.85 -4.24
C ASP A 329 1.93 -7.93 -3.44
N PRO A 330 2.81 -7.13 -4.09
CA PRO A 330 3.71 -6.23 -3.38
C PRO A 330 2.99 -5.12 -2.60
N GLY A 331 1.75 -4.79 -2.95
CA GLY A 331 0.92 -3.89 -2.16
C GLY A 331 0.55 -4.51 -0.81
N VAL A 332 0.13 -5.78 -0.83
CA VAL A 332 -0.14 -6.56 0.39
C VAL A 332 1.12 -6.65 1.26
N GLN A 333 2.27 -6.97 0.64
CA GLN A 333 3.56 -7.01 1.34
C GLN A 333 3.94 -5.63 1.92
N THR A 334 3.75 -4.55 1.17
CA THR A 334 4.00 -3.18 1.63
C THR A 334 3.11 -2.81 2.81
N THR A 335 1.81 -3.15 2.74
CA THR A 335 0.87 -2.92 3.85
C THR A 335 1.32 -3.68 5.10
N TRP A 336 1.73 -4.95 4.97
CA TRP A 336 2.25 -5.73 6.07
C TRP A 336 3.47 -5.07 6.72
N VAL A 337 4.49 -4.74 5.93
CA VAL A 337 5.71 -4.07 6.43
C VAL A 337 5.39 -2.72 7.09
N ALA A 338 4.48 -1.95 6.51
CA ALA A 338 4.05 -0.68 7.08
C ALA A 338 3.39 -0.83 8.45
N TYR A 339 2.53 -1.85 8.61
CA TYR A 339 1.91 -2.15 9.90
C TYR A 339 2.92 -2.66 10.93
N GLU A 340 3.93 -3.42 10.53
CA GLU A 340 5.02 -3.84 11.40
C GLU A 340 5.85 -2.63 11.89
N VAL A 341 6.14 -1.69 11.01
CA VAL A 341 6.79 -0.42 11.37
C VAL A 341 5.91 0.40 12.32
N PHE A 342 4.63 0.54 11.99
CA PHE A 342 3.67 1.25 12.81
C PHE A 342 3.55 0.64 14.20
N ARG A 343 3.42 -0.69 14.30
CA ARG A 343 3.33 -1.41 15.58
C ARG A 343 4.52 -1.10 16.47
N GLN A 344 5.75 -1.27 15.97
CA GLN A 344 6.96 -1.03 16.74
C GLN A 344 7.11 0.45 17.13
N ALA A 345 6.75 1.37 16.22
CA ALA A 345 6.81 2.80 16.53
C ALA A 345 5.81 3.21 17.62
N VAL A 346 4.60 2.64 17.61
CA VAL A 346 3.57 2.85 18.64
C VAL A 346 4.02 2.25 19.98
N GLU A 347 4.57 1.04 20.00
CA GLU A 347 5.10 0.40 21.21
C GLU A 347 6.21 1.24 21.86
N ARG A 348 7.12 1.81 21.05
CA ARG A 348 8.18 2.71 21.51
C ARG A 348 7.62 4.06 22.02
N ALA A 349 6.58 4.59 21.38
CA ALA A 349 5.94 5.85 21.78
C ALA A 349 5.03 5.71 23.01
N GLY A 350 4.42 4.53 23.19
CA GLY A 350 3.29 4.33 24.07
C GLY A 350 3.60 4.27 25.55
N ASN A 351 4.64 3.60 25.98
CA ASN A 351 5.10 3.44 27.40
C ASN A 351 4.11 3.94 28.49
N GLY A 352 2.82 3.53 28.41
CA GLY A 352 1.77 3.89 29.38
C GLY A 352 1.25 5.33 29.28
N LYS A 353 1.53 6.06 28.20
CA LYS A 353 1.06 7.43 27.96
C LYS A 353 0.14 7.46 26.75
N GLN A 354 -0.73 8.48 26.69
CA GLN A 354 -1.52 8.75 25.48
C GLN A 354 -0.61 8.90 24.25
N ILE A 355 -0.87 8.12 23.22
CA ILE A 355 -0.10 8.12 21.99
C ILE A 355 -0.64 9.20 21.08
N THR A 356 0.23 10.13 20.68
CA THR A 356 -0.11 11.24 19.78
C THR A 356 0.64 11.12 18.45
N THR A 357 0.13 11.75 17.40
CA THR A 357 0.83 11.83 16.09
C THR A 357 2.24 12.41 16.26
N LYS A 358 2.42 13.39 17.17
CA LYS A 358 3.71 13.98 17.47
C LYS A 358 4.67 12.99 18.12
N ALA A 359 4.19 12.19 19.10
CA ALA A 359 5.00 11.17 19.77
C ALA A 359 5.42 10.07 18.78
N LEU A 360 4.48 9.60 17.95
CA LEU A 360 4.75 8.62 16.89
C LEU A 360 5.80 9.14 15.89
N ARG A 361 5.64 10.36 15.41
CA ARG A 361 6.63 10.99 14.53
C ARG A 361 7.97 11.16 15.20
N GLY A 362 7.99 11.52 16.49
CA GLY A 362 9.24 11.63 17.25
C GLY A 362 10.04 10.33 17.29
N VAL A 363 9.38 9.17 17.35
CA VAL A 363 10.02 7.85 17.24
C VAL A 363 10.55 7.61 15.82
N LEU A 364 9.75 7.85 14.81
CA LEU A 364 10.12 7.62 13.41
C LEU A 364 11.26 8.55 12.95
N ASP A 365 11.23 9.83 13.34
CA ASP A 365 12.26 10.83 13.02
C ASP A 365 13.54 10.66 13.89
N GLY A 366 13.43 9.94 15.00
CA GLY A 366 14.54 9.73 15.95
C GLY A 366 15.70 8.93 15.40
N GLY A 367 15.51 8.25 14.26
CA GLY A 367 16.58 7.56 13.53
C GLY A 367 16.98 6.19 14.09
N GLU A 368 16.34 5.72 15.15
CA GLU A 368 16.48 4.35 15.66
C GLU A 368 15.96 3.35 14.62
N PRO A 369 16.76 2.37 14.18
CA PRO A 369 16.33 1.39 13.19
C PRO A 369 15.11 0.59 13.64
N ILE A 370 14.22 0.32 12.71
CA ILE A 370 13.06 -0.56 12.88
C ILE A 370 13.29 -1.81 12.04
N GLU A 371 13.25 -2.96 12.70
CA GLU A 371 13.40 -4.27 12.06
C GLU A 371 12.07 -4.74 11.46
N THR A 372 12.15 -5.36 10.29
CA THR A 372 10.96 -5.85 9.57
C THR A 372 10.97 -7.38 9.39
N ALA A 373 11.61 -8.09 10.30
CA ALA A 373 11.78 -9.55 10.28
C ALA A 373 12.38 -10.05 8.95
N GLY A 374 13.25 -9.26 8.31
CA GLY A 374 13.91 -9.62 7.06
C GLY A 374 13.10 -9.32 5.80
N ALA A 375 11.93 -8.71 5.91
CA ALA A 375 11.17 -8.24 4.74
C ALA A 375 11.85 -7.07 4.04
N THR A 376 12.60 -6.25 4.77
CA THR A 376 13.50 -5.18 4.27
C THR A 376 14.79 -5.19 5.11
N PRO A 377 15.87 -4.51 4.68
CA PRO A 377 16.89 -4.07 5.63
C PRO A 377 16.26 -3.20 6.73
N PRO A 378 16.93 -3.05 7.90
CA PRO A 378 16.46 -2.16 8.97
C PRO A 378 16.15 -0.76 8.44
N LEU A 379 14.96 -0.23 8.79
CA LEU A 379 14.47 1.05 8.30
C LEU A 379 14.73 2.17 9.31
N SER A 380 15.23 3.30 8.84
CA SER A 380 15.47 4.48 9.66
C SER A 380 15.31 5.76 8.84
N TRP A 381 14.51 6.68 9.33
CA TRP A 381 14.24 7.96 8.66
C TRP A 381 15.01 9.13 9.29
N GLY A 382 16.06 8.83 10.04
CA GLY A 382 16.99 9.83 10.55
C GLY A 382 17.73 10.56 9.41
N LEU A 383 18.16 11.78 9.67
CA LEU A 383 18.81 12.66 8.67
C LEU A 383 19.99 12.02 7.94
N THR A 384 20.75 11.16 8.63
CA THR A 384 21.93 10.47 8.07
C THR A 384 21.57 9.40 7.03
N ASN A 385 20.33 8.92 7.05
CA ASN A 385 19.85 7.87 6.15
C ASN A 385 19.10 8.40 4.92
N MET A 386 18.83 9.70 4.90
CA MET A 386 18.17 10.33 3.77
C MET A 386 18.99 10.20 2.48
N LEU A 387 18.30 10.10 1.34
CA LEU A 387 18.95 10.14 0.04
C LEU A 387 19.40 11.59 -0.26
N PRO A 388 20.61 11.84 -0.78
CA PRO A 388 21.02 13.17 -1.23
C PRO A 388 20.36 13.51 -2.57
N SER A 389 19.04 13.61 -2.57
CA SER A 389 18.21 13.94 -3.72
C SER A 389 17.20 15.01 -3.31
N ALA A 390 17.07 16.07 -4.10
CA ALA A 390 16.12 17.14 -3.82
C ALA A 390 14.67 16.66 -3.88
N ASP A 391 14.38 15.74 -4.81
CA ASP A 391 13.01 15.27 -5.08
C ASP A 391 12.60 14.06 -4.22
N SER A 392 13.58 13.36 -3.61
CA SER A 392 13.32 12.10 -2.90
C SER A 392 14.18 11.94 -1.64
N PRO A 393 14.30 12.95 -0.77
CA PRO A 393 15.15 12.86 0.42
C PRO A 393 14.71 11.77 1.40
N ARG A 394 13.42 11.49 1.46
CA ARG A 394 12.83 10.47 2.35
C ARG A 394 12.90 9.04 1.82
N LEU A 395 13.48 8.83 0.64
CA LEU A 395 13.74 7.50 0.09
C LEU A 395 14.94 6.87 0.84
N VAL A 396 14.67 6.33 2.02
CA VAL A 396 15.69 5.74 2.92
C VAL A 396 16.00 4.29 2.58
N ASN A 397 15.02 3.54 2.07
CA ASN A 397 15.20 2.16 1.65
C ASN A 397 15.49 2.09 0.14
N THR A 398 16.77 1.99 -0.20
CA THR A 398 17.25 1.85 -1.59
C THR A 398 17.52 0.39 -1.98
N ALA A 399 17.09 -0.55 -1.14
CA ALA A 399 17.32 -1.97 -1.35
C ALA A 399 16.22 -2.61 -2.21
N VAL A 400 16.63 -3.53 -3.07
CA VAL A 400 15.77 -4.35 -3.92
C VAL A 400 16.21 -5.82 -3.84
N THR A 401 15.37 -6.74 -4.28
CA THR A 401 15.71 -8.16 -4.46
C THR A 401 15.77 -8.51 -5.93
N PHE A 402 16.72 -9.34 -6.30
CA PHE A 402 16.80 -9.92 -7.64
C PHE A 402 16.20 -11.32 -7.62
N GLN A 403 15.17 -11.49 -8.42
CA GLN A 403 14.40 -12.72 -8.55
C GLN A 403 14.42 -13.20 -9.99
N ARG A 404 14.10 -14.48 -10.17
CA ARG A 404 13.92 -15.09 -11.50
C ARG A 404 12.86 -16.18 -11.43
N VAL A 405 12.28 -16.48 -12.58
CA VAL A 405 11.38 -17.63 -12.72
C VAL A 405 12.23 -18.89 -12.90
N GLN A 406 12.09 -19.84 -11.98
CA GLN A 406 12.72 -21.14 -12.04
C GLN A 406 11.75 -22.20 -11.50
N GLY A 407 11.55 -23.30 -12.24
CA GLY A 407 10.62 -24.35 -11.85
C GLY A 407 9.19 -23.83 -11.68
N GLY A 408 8.77 -22.89 -12.51
CA GLY A 408 7.45 -22.26 -12.42
C GLY A 408 7.24 -21.34 -11.22
N ARG A 409 8.31 -20.99 -10.52
CA ARG A 409 8.25 -20.12 -9.33
C ARG A 409 9.17 -18.93 -9.43
N LEU A 410 8.74 -17.81 -8.87
CA LEU A 410 9.64 -16.70 -8.56
C LEU A 410 10.49 -17.09 -7.35
N VAL A 411 11.80 -17.15 -7.58
CA VAL A 411 12.80 -17.50 -6.57
C VAL A 411 13.90 -16.43 -6.56
N GLU A 412 14.64 -16.35 -5.47
CA GLU A 412 15.82 -15.49 -5.41
C GLU A 412 16.82 -15.90 -6.49
N GLN A 413 17.22 -14.95 -7.35
CA GLN A 413 18.36 -15.10 -8.24
C GLN A 413 19.67 -14.96 -7.45
N ARG A 414 19.65 -14.08 -6.45
CA ARG A 414 20.74 -13.75 -5.56
C ARG A 414 20.18 -13.59 -4.14
N ALA A 415 20.85 -14.20 -3.17
CA ALA A 415 20.42 -14.10 -1.77
C ALA A 415 20.52 -12.66 -1.23
N GLY A 416 19.49 -12.23 -0.52
CA GLY A 416 19.42 -10.97 0.18
C GLY A 416 19.17 -9.77 -0.72
N PHE A 417 19.49 -8.60 -0.19
CA PHE A 417 19.17 -7.31 -0.83
C PHE A 417 20.34 -6.76 -1.64
N VAL A 418 20.00 -6.01 -2.67
CA VAL A 418 20.92 -5.25 -3.53
C VAL A 418 20.63 -3.77 -3.33
N ASP A 419 21.62 -3.01 -2.90
CA ASP A 419 21.49 -1.56 -2.69
C ASP A 419 21.73 -0.81 -4.01
N VAL A 420 20.73 -0.06 -4.45
CA VAL A 420 20.76 0.77 -5.65
C VAL A 420 20.95 2.25 -5.37
N ARG A 421 21.35 2.62 -4.14
CA ARG A 421 21.54 4.00 -3.69
C ARG A 421 22.41 4.81 -4.64
N LYS A 422 23.50 4.21 -5.14
CA LYS A 422 24.42 4.89 -6.07
C LYS A 422 23.76 5.29 -7.39
N VAL A 423 22.82 4.47 -7.88
CA VAL A 423 22.08 4.76 -9.11
C VAL A 423 21.06 5.87 -8.88
N LEU A 424 20.47 5.90 -7.69
CA LEU A 424 19.42 6.88 -7.33
C LEU A 424 19.99 8.25 -6.92
N ALA A 425 21.21 8.27 -6.43
CA ALA A 425 21.87 9.51 -6.01
C ALA A 425 22.51 10.29 -7.18
N GLY A 426 22.66 9.69 -8.37
CA GLY A 426 23.22 10.26 -9.59
C GLY A 426 24.71 10.06 -9.68
#